data_1164506cbb02b5aaf0d66fc6e4dd3509
#
_entry.id   1164506cbb02b5aaf0d66fc6e4dd3509
#
_cell.length_a   1.000
_cell.length_b   1.000
_cell.length_c   1.000
_cell.angle_alpha   90.00
_cell.angle_beta   90.00
_cell.angle_gamma   90.00
#
_symmetry.space_group_name_H-M   'P 1'
#
loop_
_entity.id
_entity.type
_entity.pdbx_description
1 polymer ?
#
loop_
_entity_poly.entity_id
_entity_poly.type
_entity_poly.pdbx_seq_one_letter_code
_entity_poly.pdbx_strand_id
1 'polypeptide(L)'
;MTEHKIYNENCFDTLNRFKGEGKKVNIILTSPPYNTARCVNTERAREILNQRYDIHFDNMTDEEYRNWTKDLFNEFDNVLAENGVILYNISYGSENPNAMWEAVEAIRSTNF
;
A
#
# COMPACT_ATOMS: atom_id res chain seq x y z
N MET A 1 26.40 -14.69 2.50
CA MET A 1 25.32 -15.39 3.25
C MET A 1 24.00 -14.68 3.01
N THR A 2 22.97 -15.42 2.64
CA THR A 2 21.62 -14.85 2.44
C THR A 2 20.85 -14.87 3.75
N GLU A 3 20.27 -13.73 4.10
CA GLU A 3 19.45 -13.60 5.29
C GLU A 3 18.00 -13.31 4.90
N HIS A 4 17.06 -14.03 5.51
CA HIS A 4 15.62 -13.85 5.29
C HIS A 4 14.96 -13.47 6.61
N LYS A 5 14.16 -12.41 6.60
CA LYS A 5 13.39 -11.97 7.76
C LYS A 5 11.93 -11.75 7.37
N ILE A 6 11.03 -12.16 8.25
CA ILE A 6 9.60 -11.92 8.13
C ILE A 6 9.16 -11.11 9.34
N TYR A 7 8.44 -10.01 9.09
CA TYR A 7 7.89 -9.14 10.12
C TYR A 7 6.36 -9.22 10.07
N ASN A 8 5.75 -9.64 11.15
CA ASN A 8 4.28 -9.67 11.28
C ASN A 8 3.82 -8.36 11.92
N GLU A 9 3.76 -7.30 11.13
CA GLU A 9 3.42 -5.95 11.59
C GLU A 9 2.90 -5.09 10.43
N ASN A 10 2.36 -3.93 10.76
CA ASN A 10 1.99 -2.94 9.75
C ASN A 10 3.25 -2.47 9.01
N CYS A 11 3.17 -2.36 7.69
CA CYS A 11 4.31 -1.95 6.86
C CYS A 11 4.88 -0.57 7.24
N PHE A 12 4.05 0.36 7.70
CA PHE A 12 4.52 1.66 8.18
C PHE A 12 5.46 1.53 9.39
N ASP A 13 5.20 0.57 10.28
CA ASP A 13 6.08 0.32 11.43
C ASP A 13 7.44 -0.21 10.97
N THR A 14 7.44 -1.14 10.00
CA THR A 14 8.67 -1.66 9.39
C THR A 14 9.46 -0.55 8.70
N LEU A 15 8.78 0.27 7.91
CA LEU A 15 9.41 1.37 7.17
C LEU A 15 10.01 2.42 8.12
N ASN A 16 9.32 2.76 9.20
CA ASN A 16 9.82 3.67 10.22
C ASN A 16 11.06 3.13 10.92
N ARG A 17 11.07 1.84 11.23
CA ARG A 17 12.24 1.19 11.84
C ARG A 17 13.43 1.21 10.90
N PHE A 18 13.25 0.88 9.63
CA PHE A 18 14.31 0.91 8.63
C PHE A 18 14.86 2.32 8.43
N LYS A 19 13.98 3.31 8.38
CA LYS A 19 14.38 4.72 8.32
C LYS A 19 15.24 5.11 9.53
N GLY A 20 14.82 4.74 10.73
CA GLY A 20 15.56 5.03 11.97
C GLY A 20 16.91 4.34 12.02
N GLU A 21 17.07 3.17 11.44
CA GLU A 21 18.32 2.42 11.33
C GLU A 21 19.20 2.88 10.17
N GLY A 22 18.74 3.79 9.33
CA GLY A 22 19.44 4.18 8.10
C GLY A 22 19.52 3.06 7.06
N LYS A 23 18.61 2.08 7.14
CA LYS A 23 18.59 0.93 6.25
C LYS A 23 17.99 1.29 4.89
N LYS A 24 18.65 0.86 3.83
CA LYS A 24 18.18 1.03 2.46
C LYS A 24 17.91 -0.31 1.80
N VAL A 25 16.90 -0.35 0.95
CA VAL A 25 16.54 -1.52 0.14
C VAL A 25 16.64 -1.19 -1.33
N ASN A 26 16.97 -2.17 -2.14
CA ASN A 26 17.15 -1.99 -3.58
C ASN A 26 15.85 -2.20 -4.37
N ILE A 27 14.96 -3.04 -3.84
CA ILE A 27 13.69 -3.36 -4.49
C ILE A 27 12.59 -3.38 -3.44
N ILE A 28 11.49 -2.72 -3.75
CA ILE A 28 10.23 -2.83 -3.03
C ILE A 28 9.23 -3.48 -3.98
N LEU A 29 8.70 -4.63 -3.59
CA LEU A 29 7.68 -5.34 -4.36
C LEU A 29 6.45 -5.53 -3.48
N THR A 30 5.33 -4.98 -3.90
CA THR A 30 4.11 -5.06 -3.09
C THR A 30 2.83 -4.93 -3.91
N SER A 31 1.76 -5.47 -3.36
CA SER A 31 0.39 -5.25 -3.80
C SER A 31 -0.37 -4.60 -2.64
N PRO A 32 -0.89 -3.39 -2.80
CA PRO A 32 -1.65 -2.73 -1.74
C PRO A 32 -3.05 -3.31 -1.61
N PRO A 33 -3.79 -2.98 -0.54
CA PRO A 33 -5.23 -3.15 -0.55
C PRO A 33 -5.85 -2.34 -1.69
N TYR A 34 -6.81 -2.92 -2.39
CA TYR A 34 -7.41 -2.31 -3.58
C TYR A 34 -8.66 -1.47 -3.28
N ASN A 35 -8.94 -1.27 -2.00
CA ASN A 35 -10.09 -0.50 -1.52
C ASN A 35 -11.44 -1.04 -2.03
N THR A 36 -11.55 -2.36 -2.14
CA THR A 36 -12.70 -3.02 -2.77
C THR A 36 -13.97 -2.95 -1.93
N ALA A 37 -13.86 -2.96 -0.61
CA ALA A 37 -15.02 -2.88 0.29
C ALA A 37 -15.75 -1.52 0.19
N ARG A 38 -15.07 -0.48 -0.31
CA ARG A 38 -15.66 0.85 -0.51
C ARG A 38 -16.87 0.82 -1.44
N CYS A 39 -16.85 -0.06 -2.45
CA CYS A 39 -17.87 -0.14 -3.50
C CYS A 39 -18.80 -1.34 -3.36
N VAL A 40 -18.69 -2.09 -2.27
CA VAL A 40 -19.57 -3.26 -2.03
C VAL A 40 -20.89 -2.80 -1.43
N ASN A 41 -22.00 -3.14 -2.11
CA ASN A 41 -23.34 -2.68 -1.76
C ASN A 41 -24.12 -3.69 -0.91
N THR A 42 -23.69 -4.95 -0.80
CA THR A 42 -24.38 -5.97 -0.03
C THR A 42 -23.66 -6.25 1.27
N GLU A 43 -24.44 -6.44 2.35
CA GLU A 43 -23.91 -6.77 3.67
C GLU A 43 -23.10 -8.08 3.65
N ARG A 44 -23.62 -9.11 2.95
CA ARG A 44 -22.94 -10.39 2.82
C ARG A 44 -21.57 -10.27 2.12
N ALA A 45 -21.50 -9.49 1.07
CA ALA A 45 -20.23 -9.27 0.37
C ALA A 45 -19.23 -8.50 1.24
N ARG A 46 -19.71 -7.54 2.05
CA ARG A 46 -18.88 -6.85 3.04
C ARG A 46 -18.35 -7.79 4.10
N GLU A 47 -19.17 -8.70 4.61
CA GLU A 47 -18.75 -9.72 5.57
C GLU A 47 -17.65 -10.62 5.00
N ILE A 48 -17.80 -11.07 3.75
CA ILE A 48 -16.78 -11.89 3.07
C ILE A 48 -15.47 -11.14 2.92
N LEU A 49 -15.51 -9.87 2.53
CA LEU A 49 -14.31 -9.04 2.41
C LEU A 49 -13.67 -8.78 3.77
N ASN A 50 -14.47 -8.54 4.81
CA ASN A 50 -13.98 -8.31 6.16
C ASN A 50 -13.27 -9.54 6.75
N GLN A 51 -13.63 -10.75 6.31
CA GLN A 51 -12.96 -11.99 6.73
C GLN A 51 -11.58 -12.17 6.09
N ARG A 52 -11.30 -11.46 4.99
CA ARG A 52 -10.01 -11.56 4.28
C ARG A 52 -8.89 -10.77 4.97
N TYR A 53 -9.24 -9.80 5.78
CA TYR A 53 -8.29 -8.88 6.39
C TYR A 53 -8.59 -8.72 7.87
N ASP A 54 -7.57 -8.83 8.70
CA ASP A 54 -7.68 -8.58 10.15
C ASP A 54 -7.92 -7.10 10.45
N ILE A 55 -7.54 -6.23 9.52
CA ILE A 55 -7.67 -4.78 9.63
C ILE A 55 -8.41 -4.27 8.40
N HIS A 56 -9.44 -3.44 8.61
CA HIS A 56 -10.34 -2.96 7.56
C HIS A 56 -9.76 -1.76 6.79
N PHE A 57 -8.71 -1.99 6.00
CA PHE A 57 -8.14 -0.95 5.13
C PHE A 57 -8.83 -0.83 3.77
N ASP A 58 -9.72 -1.74 3.45
CA ASP A 58 -10.37 -1.82 2.14
C ASP A 58 -11.62 -0.92 2.02
N ASN A 59 -11.84 -0.05 2.98
CA ASN A 59 -13.04 0.79 3.07
C ASN A 59 -12.71 2.28 3.28
N MET A 60 -11.78 2.80 2.52
CA MET A 60 -11.42 4.22 2.55
C MET A 60 -12.24 5.00 1.52
N THR A 61 -12.49 6.28 1.78
CA THR A 61 -12.93 7.19 0.73
C THR A 61 -11.83 7.33 -0.32
N ASP A 62 -12.16 7.82 -1.51
CA ASP A 62 -11.14 8.03 -2.55
C ASP A 62 -10.04 8.97 -2.09
N GLU A 63 -10.39 10.04 -1.36
CA GLU A 63 -9.42 10.98 -0.79
C GLU A 63 -8.53 10.32 0.27
N GLU A 64 -9.11 9.56 1.18
CA GLU A 64 -8.36 8.81 2.19
C GLU A 64 -7.39 7.82 1.56
N TYR A 65 -7.83 7.10 0.52
CA TYR A 65 -7.01 6.14 -0.20
C TYR A 65 -5.85 6.83 -0.92
N ARG A 66 -6.11 7.96 -1.55
CA ARG A 66 -5.07 8.79 -2.19
C ARG A 66 -4.04 9.25 -1.16
N ASN A 67 -4.47 9.78 -0.03
CA ASN A 67 -3.59 10.25 1.02
C ASN A 67 -2.78 9.12 1.64
N TRP A 68 -3.41 7.98 1.89
CA TRP A 68 -2.73 6.79 2.40
C TRP A 68 -1.63 6.31 1.43
N THR A 69 -1.94 6.26 0.14
CA THR A 69 -0.96 5.86 -0.89
C THR A 69 0.19 6.86 -0.96
N LYS A 70 -0.10 8.15 -0.88
CA LYS A 70 0.93 9.19 -0.86
C LYS A 70 1.87 9.05 0.33
N ASP A 71 1.31 8.83 1.51
CA ASP A 71 2.09 8.62 2.73
C ASP A 71 2.99 7.38 2.59
N LEU A 72 2.46 6.30 2.04
CA LEU A 72 3.21 5.07 1.81
C LEU A 72 4.41 5.31 0.88
N PHE A 73 4.21 5.99 -0.24
CA PHE A 73 5.28 6.28 -1.18
C PHE A 73 6.32 7.25 -0.62
N ASN A 74 5.93 8.20 0.22
CA ASN A 74 6.87 9.05 0.94
C ASN A 74 7.74 8.23 1.89
N GLU A 75 7.18 7.22 2.57
CA GLU A 75 7.95 6.31 3.41
C GLU A 75 8.86 5.39 2.57
N PHE A 76 8.41 4.94 1.41
CA PHE A 76 9.27 4.20 0.47
C PHE A 76 10.49 5.01 0.06
N ASP A 77 10.31 6.30 -0.24
CA ASP A 77 11.41 7.19 -0.61
C ASP A 77 12.49 7.26 0.48
N ASN A 78 12.09 7.21 1.74
CA ASN A 78 13.02 7.24 2.87
C ASN A 78 13.91 5.99 2.98
N VAL A 79 13.44 4.85 2.49
CA VAL A 79 14.15 3.56 2.63
C VAL A 79 14.66 2.98 1.31
N LEU A 80 14.29 3.58 0.18
CA LEU A 80 14.74 3.11 -1.13
C LEU A 80 16.17 3.60 -1.40
N ALA A 81 17.03 2.68 -1.87
CA ALA A 81 18.37 3.03 -2.31
C ALA A 81 18.31 3.95 -3.55
N GLU A 82 19.40 4.72 -3.81
CA GLU A 82 19.45 5.70 -4.89
C GLU A 82 19.03 5.13 -6.25
N ASN A 83 19.47 3.92 -6.57
CA ASN A 83 19.09 3.23 -7.81
C ASN A 83 18.04 2.15 -7.59
N GLY A 84 17.26 2.27 -6.51
CA GLY A 84 16.24 1.30 -6.16
C GLY A 84 15.01 1.38 -7.06
N VAL A 85 14.24 0.30 -7.06
CA VAL A 85 13.02 0.16 -7.89
C VAL A 85 11.85 -0.25 -7.02
N ILE A 86 10.69 0.34 -7.30
CA ILE A 86 9.42 -0.07 -6.71
C ILE A 86 8.58 -0.77 -7.77
N LEU A 87 8.12 -1.98 -7.46
CA LEU A 87 7.17 -2.74 -8.25
C LEU A 87 5.84 -2.76 -7.47
N TYR A 88 4.94 -1.89 -7.85
CA TYR A 88 3.68 -1.66 -7.17
C TYR A 88 2.54 -2.24 -7.99
N ASN A 89 2.02 -3.40 -7.57
CA ASN A 89 0.99 -4.10 -8.33
C ASN A 89 -0.39 -3.60 -7.95
N ILE A 90 -0.97 -2.77 -8.80
CA ILE A 90 -2.35 -2.31 -8.67
C ILE A 90 -3.04 -2.43 -10.03
N SER A 91 -4.29 -2.89 -10.01
CA SER A 91 -5.04 -3.10 -11.24
C SER A 91 -6.37 -2.36 -11.22
N TYR A 92 -6.90 -2.12 -12.42
CA TYR A 92 -8.25 -1.66 -12.60
C TYR A 92 -9.22 -2.80 -12.25
N GLY A 93 -9.95 -2.64 -11.16
CA GLY A 93 -10.91 -3.63 -10.68
C GLY A 93 -12.35 -3.17 -10.85
N SER A 94 -13.25 -4.11 -11.12
CA SER A 94 -14.67 -3.81 -11.26
C SER A 94 -15.33 -3.41 -9.94
N GLU A 95 -14.79 -3.89 -8.83
CA GLU A 95 -15.30 -3.56 -7.49
C GLU A 95 -15.01 -2.12 -7.07
N ASN A 96 -13.87 -1.57 -7.49
CA ASN A 96 -13.52 -0.17 -7.27
C ASN A 96 -12.59 0.32 -8.37
N PRO A 97 -13.12 0.77 -9.49
CA PRO A 97 -12.30 1.26 -10.61
C PRO A 97 -11.49 2.51 -10.28
N ASN A 98 -11.90 3.29 -9.28
CA ASN A 98 -11.21 4.53 -8.91
C ASN A 98 -9.91 4.29 -8.14
N ALA A 99 -9.75 3.15 -7.47
CA ALA A 99 -8.58 2.88 -6.63
C ALA A 99 -7.26 3.00 -7.42
N MET A 100 -7.21 2.47 -8.62
CA MET A 100 -6.03 2.59 -9.47
C MET A 100 -5.71 4.05 -9.82
N TRP A 101 -6.72 4.83 -10.19
CA TRP A 101 -6.55 6.24 -10.53
C TRP A 101 -6.11 7.07 -9.34
N GLU A 102 -6.68 6.83 -8.17
CA GLU A 102 -6.27 7.51 -6.94
C GLU A 102 -4.84 7.18 -6.56
N ALA A 103 -4.43 5.93 -6.73
CA ALA A 103 -3.05 5.52 -6.49
C ALA A 103 -2.09 6.20 -7.47
N VAL A 104 -2.41 6.25 -8.76
CA VAL A 104 -1.59 6.92 -9.77
C VAL A 104 -1.44 8.42 -9.46
N GLU A 105 -2.52 9.10 -9.12
CA GLU A 105 -2.48 10.51 -8.76
C GLU A 105 -1.65 10.75 -7.48
N ALA A 106 -1.78 9.88 -6.50
CA ALA A 106 -1.00 9.95 -5.28
C ALA A 106 0.51 9.83 -5.57
N ILE A 107 0.90 8.84 -6.37
CA ILE A 107 2.29 8.59 -6.73
C ILE A 107 2.88 9.77 -7.51
N ARG A 108 2.13 10.30 -8.46
CA ARG A 108 2.55 11.48 -9.25
C ARG A 108 2.78 12.73 -8.40
N SER A 109 2.16 12.82 -7.25
CA SER A 109 2.31 13.94 -6.32
C SER A 109 3.53 13.80 -5.39
N THR A 110 4.25 12.67 -5.45
CA THR A 110 5.46 12.40 -4.67
C THR A 110 6.72 12.65 -5.50
N ASN A 111 7.89 12.26 -4.96
CA ASN A 111 9.19 12.39 -5.66
C ASN A 111 9.42 11.32 -6.75
N PHE A 112 8.47 10.42 -6.93
CA PHE A 112 8.58 9.35 -7.93
C PHE A 112 8.02 9.73 -9.28
#